data_5615f8d882966a282c2aa81bb03f9fc7
#
_entry.id   5615f8d882966a282c2aa81bb03f9fc7
#
_cell.length_a   1.000
_cell.length_b   1.000
_cell.length_c   1.000
_cell.angle_alpha   90.00
_cell.angle_beta   90.00
_cell.angle_gamma   90.00
#
_symmetry.space_group_name_H-M   'P 1'
#
loop_
_entity.id
_entity.type
_entity.pdbx_description
1 polymer ?
#
loop_
_entity_poly.entity_id
_entity_poly.type
_entity_poly.pdbx_seq_one_letter_code
_entity_poly.pdbx_strand_id
1 'polypeptide(L)'
;MQELTFETILRLPQMELKKRLKAELKSRGYHITDKPGYLYAGGTIPVLLVAHMDTVHRQPVEHICYSADGAVAMSPQGIGGDDRCGVWMILQILRTATCHVLFCEDEEVGCVGAKKFTRGSLRPQVNYIVELDRRGSNDAVF
;
A
#
# COMPACT_ATOMS: atom_id res chain seq x y z
N MET A 1 12.53 0.03 15.95
CA MET A 1 12.31 -0.29 14.53
C MET A 1 12.32 1.03 13.78
N GLN A 2 13.04 1.13 12.68
CA GLN A 2 13.10 2.39 11.92
C GLN A 2 11.73 2.67 11.29
N GLU A 3 11.23 3.90 11.43
CA GLU A 3 9.94 4.33 10.89
C GLU A 3 9.85 4.09 9.36
N LEU A 4 8.68 3.68 8.87
CA LEU A 4 8.39 3.59 7.44
C LEU A 4 8.09 4.99 6.90
N THR A 5 9.13 5.70 6.48
CA THR A 5 8.99 6.98 5.78
C THR A 5 8.53 6.75 4.34
N PHE A 6 8.01 7.82 3.69
CA PHE A 6 7.62 7.76 2.28
C PHE A 6 8.78 7.28 1.39
N GLU A 7 9.96 7.84 1.55
CA GLU A 7 11.15 7.41 0.79
C GLU A 7 11.54 5.95 1.04
N THR A 8 11.41 5.48 2.28
CA THR A 8 11.66 4.07 2.59
C THR A 8 10.70 3.17 1.83
N ILE A 9 9.41 3.53 1.76
CA ILE A 9 8.40 2.77 1.02
C ILE A 9 8.73 2.74 -0.47
N LEU A 10 9.16 3.85 -1.06
CA LEU A 10 9.56 3.92 -2.47
C LEU A 10 10.77 3.03 -2.80
N ARG A 11 11.73 2.92 -1.88
CA ARG A 11 13.01 2.20 -2.08
C ARG A 11 12.94 0.69 -1.84
N LEU A 12 11.96 0.20 -1.09
CA LEU A 12 11.92 -1.21 -0.71
C LEU A 12 11.43 -2.10 -1.84
N PRO A 13 12.07 -3.26 -2.10
CA PRO A 13 11.48 -4.32 -2.90
C PRO A 13 10.15 -4.79 -2.30
N GLN A 14 9.23 -5.28 -3.14
CA GLN A 14 7.88 -5.68 -2.73
C GLN A 14 7.85 -6.58 -1.48
N MET A 15 8.66 -7.63 -1.46
CA MET A 15 8.66 -8.59 -0.36
C MET A 15 9.20 -8.01 0.95
N GLU A 16 10.16 -7.10 0.84
CA GLU A 16 10.70 -6.42 2.03
C GLU A 16 9.70 -5.37 2.54
N LEU A 17 9.04 -4.65 1.64
CA LEU A 17 7.96 -3.75 2.01
C LEU A 17 6.84 -4.49 2.74
N LYS A 18 6.41 -5.65 2.22
CA LYS A 18 5.40 -6.48 2.88
C LYS A 18 5.78 -6.86 4.31
N LYS A 19 7.03 -7.28 4.54
CA LYS A 19 7.53 -7.58 5.89
C LYS A 19 7.48 -6.37 6.81
N ARG A 20 7.88 -5.22 6.32
CA ARG A 20 7.87 -3.97 7.09
C ARG A 20 6.45 -3.50 7.40
N LEU A 21 5.52 -3.57 6.42
CA LEU A 21 4.10 -3.28 6.62
C LEU A 21 3.47 -4.22 7.65
N LYS A 22 3.78 -5.51 7.57
CA LYS A 22 3.31 -6.50 8.57
C LYS A 22 3.78 -6.14 9.98
N ALA A 23 5.04 -5.75 10.14
CA ALA A 23 5.58 -5.37 11.44
C ALA A 23 4.94 -4.07 11.95
N GLU A 24 4.76 -3.08 11.08
CA GLU A 24 4.09 -1.81 11.39
C GLU A 24 2.65 -2.02 11.84
N LEU A 25 1.85 -2.79 11.09
CA LEU A 25 0.47 -3.10 11.44
C LEU A 25 0.36 -3.88 12.77
N LYS A 26 1.27 -4.82 13.01
CA LYS A 26 1.34 -5.54 14.30
C LYS A 26 1.62 -4.58 15.47
N SER A 27 2.54 -3.64 15.30
CA SER A 27 2.87 -2.66 16.35
C SER A 27 1.68 -1.76 16.69
N ARG A 28 0.76 -1.57 15.75
CA ARG A 28 -0.51 -0.84 15.93
C ARG A 28 -1.64 -1.71 16.48
N GLY A 29 -1.38 -2.98 16.80
CA GLY A 29 -2.37 -3.90 17.40
C GLY A 29 -3.29 -4.61 16.41
N TYR A 30 -3.00 -4.57 15.11
CA TYR A 30 -3.81 -5.26 14.10
C TYR A 30 -3.64 -6.77 14.14
N HIS A 31 -4.74 -7.49 13.94
CA HIS A 31 -4.71 -8.91 13.59
C HIS A 31 -4.38 -9.07 12.10
N ILE A 32 -3.33 -9.85 11.82
CA ILE A 32 -2.75 -9.96 10.48
C ILE A 32 -3.08 -11.30 9.85
N THR A 33 -3.54 -11.28 8.62
CA THR A 33 -3.55 -12.41 7.69
C THR A 33 -2.52 -12.17 6.59
N ASP A 34 -1.43 -12.92 6.63
CA ASP A 34 -0.34 -12.87 5.66
C ASP A 34 -0.39 -14.12 4.78
N LYS A 35 -0.66 -13.94 3.52
CA LYS A 35 -0.77 -15.01 2.51
C LYS A 35 0.08 -14.68 1.28
N PRO A 36 0.51 -15.68 0.50
CA PRO A 36 1.08 -15.42 -0.82
C PRO A 36 0.09 -14.64 -1.68
N GLY A 37 0.48 -13.42 -2.08
CA GLY A 37 -0.30 -12.52 -2.89
C GLY A 37 -0.91 -11.34 -2.13
N TYR A 38 -1.04 -11.39 -0.80
CA TYR A 38 -1.60 -10.25 -0.06
C TYR A 38 -1.23 -10.24 1.44
N LEU A 39 -1.35 -9.06 2.01
CA LEU A 39 -1.33 -8.82 3.44
C LEU A 39 -2.64 -8.12 3.82
N TYR A 40 -3.43 -8.75 4.70
CA TYR A 40 -4.67 -8.17 5.21
C TYR A 40 -4.56 -7.89 6.70
N ALA A 41 -5.17 -6.79 7.14
CA ALA A 41 -5.29 -6.43 8.55
C ALA A 41 -6.74 -6.02 8.87
N GLY A 42 -7.33 -6.68 9.86
CA GLY A 42 -8.71 -6.43 10.28
C GLY A 42 -8.81 -5.22 11.20
N GLY A 43 -9.61 -4.22 10.81
CA GLY A 43 -9.90 -3.01 11.59
C GLY A 43 -11.28 -3.03 12.26
N THR A 44 -11.65 -1.93 12.91
CA THR A 44 -12.95 -1.73 13.57
C THR A 44 -13.89 -0.82 12.77
N ILE A 45 -13.34 0.04 11.92
CA ILE A 45 -14.12 0.90 11.04
C ILE A 45 -14.46 0.08 9.77
N PRO A 46 -15.75 -0.01 9.35
CA PRO A 46 -16.17 -0.88 8.24
C PRO A 46 -15.82 -0.30 6.86
N VAL A 47 -14.57 0.06 6.67
CA VAL A 47 -13.96 0.52 5.42
C VAL A 47 -12.72 -0.30 5.17
N LEU A 48 -12.59 -0.86 3.96
CA LEU A 48 -11.39 -1.54 3.50
C LEU A 48 -10.59 -0.59 2.61
N LEU A 49 -9.40 -0.24 3.08
CA LEU A 49 -8.42 0.53 2.30
C LEU A 49 -7.53 -0.45 1.51
N VAL A 50 -7.37 -0.22 0.22
CA VAL A 50 -6.63 -1.10 -0.68
C VAL A 50 -5.52 -0.33 -1.39
N ALA A 51 -4.35 -0.93 -1.49
CA ALA A 51 -3.24 -0.48 -2.32
C ALA A 51 -2.39 -1.68 -2.75
N HIS A 52 -1.62 -1.55 -3.84
CA HIS A 52 -0.67 -2.61 -4.21
C HIS A 52 0.78 -2.24 -3.87
N MET A 53 1.61 -3.27 -3.71
CA MET A 53 2.99 -3.11 -3.24
C MET A 53 4.04 -3.23 -4.35
N ASP A 54 3.70 -3.79 -5.51
CA ASP A 54 4.57 -3.86 -6.66
C ASP A 54 4.62 -2.55 -7.44
N THR A 55 5.50 -2.48 -8.40
CA THR A 55 5.64 -1.38 -9.36
C THR A 55 6.10 -1.96 -10.69
N VAL A 56 5.88 -1.24 -11.79
CA VAL A 56 6.37 -1.62 -13.12
C VAL A 56 7.89 -1.56 -13.24
N HIS A 57 8.59 -0.95 -12.28
CA HIS A 57 10.03 -0.74 -12.34
C HIS A 57 10.79 -1.97 -11.86
N ARG A 58 11.78 -2.42 -12.66
CA ARG A 58 12.60 -3.60 -12.35
C ARG A 58 13.66 -3.35 -11.29
N GLN A 59 14.10 -2.09 -11.15
CA GLN A 59 15.12 -1.68 -10.21
C GLN A 59 14.51 -0.88 -9.06
N PRO A 60 14.97 -1.04 -7.83
CA PRO A 60 14.59 -0.17 -6.72
C PRO A 60 14.98 1.28 -7.01
N VAL A 61 14.22 2.21 -6.46
CA VAL A 61 14.54 3.63 -6.53
C VAL A 61 15.80 3.92 -5.71
N GLU A 62 16.86 4.40 -6.37
CA GLU A 62 18.12 4.76 -5.72
C GLU A 62 18.22 6.26 -5.47
N HIS A 63 17.79 7.06 -6.45
CA HIS A 63 17.90 8.51 -6.40
C HIS A 63 16.50 9.14 -6.47
N ILE A 64 16.17 9.93 -5.45
CA ILE A 64 14.93 10.70 -5.41
C ILE A 64 15.32 12.17 -5.46
N CYS A 65 14.80 12.88 -6.45
CA CYS A 65 14.97 14.31 -6.63
C CYS A 65 13.65 15.01 -6.28
N TYR A 66 13.75 16.15 -5.64
CA TYR A 66 12.59 16.99 -5.33
C TYR A 66 12.66 18.30 -6.11
N SER A 67 11.49 18.83 -6.47
CA SER A 67 11.40 20.23 -6.94
C SER A 67 11.85 21.19 -5.83
N ALA A 68 12.20 22.42 -6.22
CA ALA A 68 12.70 23.41 -5.27
C ALA A 68 11.71 23.74 -4.14
N ASP A 69 10.43 23.61 -4.40
CA ASP A 69 9.34 23.80 -3.41
C ASP A 69 8.97 22.50 -2.66
N GLY A 70 9.62 21.36 -3.00
CA GLY A 70 9.33 20.05 -2.41
C GLY A 70 8.00 19.42 -2.83
N ALA A 71 7.25 20.05 -3.75
CA ALA A 71 5.93 19.58 -4.14
C ALA A 71 5.94 18.37 -5.08
N VAL A 72 7.03 18.14 -5.81
CA VAL A 72 7.17 17.05 -6.77
C VAL A 72 8.40 16.22 -6.43
N ALA A 73 8.21 14.90 -6.33
CA ALA A 73 9.29 13.93 -6.25
C ALA A 73 9.41 13.17 -7.56
N MET A 74 10.62 12.92 -8.01
CA MET A 74 10.92 12.16 -9.23
C MET A 74 12.18 11.32 -9.08
N SER A 75 12.33 10.33 -9.94
CA SER A 75 13.53 9.50 -10.03
C SER A 75 13.83 9.13 -11.48
N PRO A 76 15.11 9.14 -11.91
CA PRO A 76 15.49 8.66 -13.23
C PRO A 76 15.23 7.17 -13.44
N GLN A 77 15.14 6.38 -12.37
CA GLN A 77 14.75 4.96 -12.43
C GLN A 77 13.24 4.73 -12.52
N GLY A 78 12.44 5.81 -12.42
CA GLY A 78 11.02 5.76 -12.14
C GLY A 78 10.74 5.78 -10.63
N ILE A 79 9.79 6.60 -10.20
CA ILE A 79 9.54 6.84 -8.76
C ILE A 79 8.69 5.73 -8.10
N GLY A 80 7.91 4.97 -8.91
CA GLY A 80 7.02 3.94 -8.38
C GLY A 80 5.89 4.47 -7.49
N GLY A 81 5.42 5.69 -7.76
CA GLY A 81 4.32 6.29 -7.02
C GLY A 81 3.02 5.50 -7.12
N ASP A 82 2.82 4.85 -8.21
CA ASP A 82 1.82 3.82 -8.49
C ASP A 82 2.33 2.45 -7.97
N ASP A 83 1.82 1.86 -6.89
CA ASP A 83 0.89 2.49 -5.93
C ASP A 83 1.52 2.69 -4.53
N ARG A 84 2.82 3.00 -4.49
CA ARG A 84 3.54 3.28 -3.22
C ARG A 84 3.00 4.54 -2.52
N CYS A 85 2.37 5.45 -3.29
CA CYS A 85 1.63 6.58 -2.72
C CYS A 85 0.41 6.09 -1.94
N GLY A 86 -0.38 5.19 -2.49
CA GLY A 86 -1.52 4.58 -1.80
C GLY A 86 -1.11 3.85 -0.54
N VAL A 87 -0.01 3.08 -0.59
CA VAL A 87 0.57 2.45 0.62
C VAL A 87 0.89 3.49 1.68
N TRP A 88 1.54 4.61 1.31
CA TRP A 88 1.85 5.69 2.25
C TRP A 88 0.60 6.36 2.80
N MET A 89 -0.37 6.70 1.94
CA MET A 89 -1.64 7.31 2.35
C MET A 89 -2.39 6.44 3.35
N ILE A 90 -2.46 5.13 3.12
CA ILE A 90 -3.06 4.19 4.08
C ILE A 90 -2.38 4.31 5.44
N LEU A 91 -1.06 4.26 5.50
CA LEU A 91 -0.34 4.38 6.77
C LEU A 91 -0.61 5.71 7.50
N GLN A 92 -0.82 6.82 6.76
CA GLN A 92 -1.21 8.10 7.37
C GLN A 92 -2.66 8.05 7.91
N ILE A 93 -3.61 7.50 7.17
CA ILE A 93 -5.00 7.32 7.62
C ILE A 93 -5.03 6.49 8.91
N LEU A 94 -4.24 5.42 8.98
CA LEU A 94 -4.18 4.53 10.15
C LEU A 94 -3.57 5.18 11.41
N ARG A 95 -3.10 6.42 11.34
CA ARG A 95 -2.69 7.18 12.54
C ARG A 95 -3.88 7.65 13.36
N THR A 96 -5.04 7.79 12.73
CA THR A 96 -6.27 8.33 13.35
C THR A 96 -7.49 7.44 13.19
N ALA A 97 -7.46 6.45 12.31
CA ALA A 97 -8.59 5.59 11.98
C ALA A 97 -8.17 4.11 11.92
N THR A 98 -8.93 3.23 12.55
CA THR A 98 -8.66 1.78 12.58
C THR A 98 -9.47 1.08 11.47
N CYS A 99 -9.17 1.40 10.22
CA CYS A 99 -9.79 0.77 9.05
C CYS A 99 -9.25 -0.64 8.81
N HIS A 100 -10.00 -1.47 8.07
CA HIS A 100 -9.44 -2.67 7.45
C HIS A 100 -8.46 -2.28 6.36
N VAL A 101 -7.41 -3.07 6.16
CA VAL A 101 -6.36 -2.82 5.18
C VAL A 101 -6.08 -4.06 4.36
N LEU A 102 -5.90 -3.88 3.05
CA LEU A 102 -5.44 -4.90 2.12
C LEU A 102 -4.29 -4.34 1.28
N PHE A 103 -3.12 -4.90 1.43
CA PHE A 103 -1.98 -4.65 0.55
C PHE A 103 -1.82 -5.84 -0.39
N CYS A 104 -1.94 -5.60 -1.70
CA CYS A 104 -1.84 -6.62 -2.75
C CYS A 104 -0.42 -6.73 -3.29
N GLU A 105 -0.03 -7.93 -3.72
CA GLU A 105 1.16 -8.21 -4.52
C GLU A 105 0.76 -8.39 -5.98
N ASP A 106 1.69 -8.05 -6.89
CA ASP A 106 1.61 -8.39 -8.30
C ASP A 106 0.33 -7.87 -8.99
N GLU A 107 -0.02 -6.60 -8.71
CA GLU A 107 -1.12 -5.90 -9.40
C GLU A 107 -0.78 -5.70 -10.87
N GLU A 108 0.41 -5.17 -11.16
CA GLU A 108 0.91 -4.77 -12.47
C GLU A 108 1.08 -5.94 -13.46
N VAL A 109 1.02 -7.16 -12.98
CA VAL A 109 1.06 -8.38 -13.80
C VAL A 109 -0.27 -9.13 -13.81
N GLY A 110 -1.36 -8.42 -13.54
CA GLY A 110 -2.74 -8.92 -13.68
C GLY A 110 -3.50 -9.10 -12.38
N CYS A 111 -3.35 -8.22 -11.41
CA CYS A 111 -4.12 -8.18 -10.14
C CYS A 111 -4.05 -9.51 -9.36
N VAL A 112 -2.87 -10.14 -9.34
CA VAL A 112 -2.70 -11.50 -8.79
C VAL A 112 -3.14 -11.56 -7.32
N GLY A 113 -2.69 -10.59 -6.52
CA GLY A 113 -3.00 -10.52 -5.10
C GLY A 113 -4.48 -10.31 -4.81
N ALA A 114 -5.11 -9.37 -5.50
CA ALA A 114 -6.54 -9.09 -5.38
C ALA A 114 -7.40 -10.32 -5.76
N LYS A 115 -7.03 -11.01 -6.86
CA LYS A 115 -7.69 -12.26 -7.27
C LYS A 115 -7.56 -13.37 -6.23
N LYS A 116 -6.39 -13.51 -5.60
CA LYS A 116 -6.20 -14.48 -4.51
C LYS A 116 -7.02 -14.13 -3.28
N PHE A 117 -7.10 -12.86 -2.91
CA PHE A 117 -7.92 -12.39 -1.80
C PHE A 117 -9.40 -12.69 -2.05
N THR A 118 -9.94 -12.32 -3.21
CA THR A 118 -11.37 -12.51 -3.54
C THR A 118 -11.77 -13.98 -3.67
N ARG A 119 -10.86 -14.87 -4.10
CA ARG A 119 -11.07 -16.32 -4.17
C ARG A 119 -10.88 -17.02 -2.83
N GLY A 120 -10.21 -16.39 -1.88
CA GLY A 120 -10.00 -16.92 -0.53
C GLY A 120 -11.30 -17.00 0.29
N SER A 121 -11.22 -17.50 1.51
CA SER A 121 -12.35 -17.61 2.45
C SER A 121 -12.58 -16.36 3.30
N LEU A 122 -11.62 -15.45 3.32
CA LEU A 122 -11.72 -14.22 4.11
C LEU A 122 -12.75 -13.27 3.52
N ARG A 123 -13.71 -12.85 4.35
CA ARG A 123 -14.79 -11.93 3.96
C ARG A 123 -14.91 -10.84 5.03
N PRO A 124 -14.14 -9.74 4.89
CA PRO A 124 -14.28 -8.63 5.84
C PRO A 124 -15.68 -8.03 5.76
N GLN A 125 -16.24 -7.72 6.93
CA GLN A 125 -17.53 -7.03 7.02
C GLN A 125 -17.28 -5.53 6.87
N VAL A 126 -17.41 -5.03 5.66
CA VAL A 126 -17.17 -3.62 5.34
C VAL A 126 -18.31 -3.05 4.49
N ASN A 127 -18.57 -1.76 4.66
CA ASN A 127 -19.57 -1.02 3.90
C ASN A 127 -19.00 -0.42 2.62
N TYR A 128 -17.69 -0.13 2.65
CA TYR A 128 -16.98 0.51 1.53
C TYR A 128 -15.62 -0.15 1.32
N ILE A 129 -15.22 -0.20 0.05
CA ILE A 129 -13.86 -0.53 -0.37
C ILE A 129 -13.33 0.72 -1.07
N VAL A 130 -12.17 1.22 -0.61
CA VAL A 130 -11.51 2.39 -1.16
C VAL A 130 -10.13 1.98 -1.64
N GLU A 131 -9.96 1.93 -2.96
CA GLU A 131 -8.68 1.70 -3.60
C GLU A 131 -8.00 3.05 -3.84
N LEU A 132 -6.76 3.17 -3.39
CA LEU A 132 -6.00 4.43 -3.44
C LEU A 132 -5.04 4.44 -4.63
N ASP A 133 -5.46 3.87 -5.73
CA ASP A 133 -4.69 3.67 -6.96
C ASP A 133 -5.30 4.50 -8.10
N ARG A 134 -5.23 5.83 -7.97
CA ARG A 134 -5.75 6.74 -8.98
C ARG A 134 -4.85 7.94 -9.17
N ARG A 135 -4.64 8.29 -10.43
CA ARG A 135 -3.95 9.53 -10.80
C ARG A 135 -4.83 10.74 -10.48
N GLY A 136 -4.23 11.75 -9.83
CA GLY A 136 -4.93 12.98 -9.44
C GLY A 136 -5.34 12.98 -7.98
N SER A 137 -6.01 14.04 -7.53
CA SER A 137 -6.35 14.26 -6.12
C SER A 137 -7.77 14.77 -5.89
N ASN A 138 -8.55 14.99 -6.95
CA ASN A 138 -9.79 15.76 -6.88
C ASN A 138 -11.03 14.99 -7.32
N ASP A 139 -10.93 13.71 -7.61
CA ASP A 139 -12.05 12.89 -8.07
C ASP A 139 -12.07 11.50 -7.42
N ALA A 140 -13.21 10.83 -7.53
CA ALA A 140 -13.39 9.42 -7.21
C ALA A 140 -14.14 8.74 -8.35
N VAL A 141 -13.85 7.46 -8.56
CA VAL A 141 -14.58 6.60 -9.50
C VAL A 141 -15.38 5.58 -8.70
N PHE A 142 -16.65 5.42 -9.04
CA PHE A 142 -17.59 4.50 -8.40
C PHE A 142 -17.96 3.34 -9.32
#